data_af7456a31a7cfa543d751e21f06c9220
#
_entry.id   af7456a31a7cfa543d751e21f06c9220
#
_cell.length_a   1.000
_cell.length_b   1.000
_cell.length_c   1.000
_cell.angle_alpha   90.00
_cell.angle_beta   90.00
_cell.angle_gamma   90.00
#
_symmetry.space_group_name_H-M   'P 1'
#
loop_
_entity.id
_entity.type
_entity.pdbx_description
1 polymer ?
#
loop_
_entity_poly.entity_id
_entity_poly.type
_entity_poly.pdbx_seq_one_letter_code
_entity_poly.pdbx_strand_id
1 'polypeptide(L)'
;MTSSFFTDVIKTIDNEYASLADDGISAGDVSSFIDTGSYIFNALLSGSINGGLPSNKITALAGESSTGKTFFTLSIIKNFLETNKDAGVFYFESESAVSKQMFAERGIDTKRVMIIPVATVQQFRQQSLVVLDNYLKLDQKDRKPMMFVLDSLGMLSTTKEIEDSEAGKETRDMTRAQVVKAIFRVLTLKLGKADVPLIVTNHTYDVVGAYMPTKEMGGGSGLKYAASTIVYLSKAKEKDGTDVVGNLIRCETKKSRFTRENKKISTRLFYDERGLDKYYGCLLYTSPSPRDGLLSRMPSSA
;
A
#
# COMPACT_ATOMS: atom_id res chain seq x y z
N MET A 1 -31.21 2.86 -29.12
CA MET A 1 -30.25 3.55 -30.01
C MET A 1 -28.90 3.85 -29.37
N THR A 2 -28.81 4.00 -28.08
CA THR A 2 -27.55 4.41 -27.41
C THR A 2 -26.51 3.30 -27.28
N SER A 3 -26.91 2.04 -27.11
CA SER A 3 -25.97 0.91 -26.86
C SER A 3 -25.09 0.56 -28.08
N SER A 4 -25.63 0.55 -29.29
CA SER A 4 -24.86 0.19 -30.49
C SER A 4 -23.83 1.24 -30.86
N PHE A 5 -24.16 2.53 -30.74
CA PHE A 5 -23.23 3.63 -31.03
C PHE A 5 -22.01 3.62 -30.12
N PHE A 6 -22.18 3.48 -28.80
CA PHE A 6 -21.05 3.42 -27.87
C PHE A 6 -20.17 2.21 -28.11
N THR A 7 -20.75 1.04 -28.39
CA THR A 7 -20.00 -0.19 -28.71
C THR A 7 -19.16 -0.03 -29.97
N ASP A 8 -19.70 0.63 -31.00
CA ASP A 8 -18.97 0.87 -32.25
C ASP A 8 -17.85 1.91 -32.03
N VAL A 9 -18.11 2.94 -31.24
CA VAL A 9 -17.10 3.94 -30.89
C VAL A 9 -15.96 3.34 -30.07
N ILE A 10 -16.23 2.47 -29.10
CA ILE A 10 -15.20 1.77 -28.31
C ILE A 10 -14.27 0.98 -29.21
N LYS A 11 -14.79 0.30 -30.25
CA LYS A 11 -13.98 -0.45 -31.20
C LYS A 11 -13.07 0.41 -32.06
N THR A 12 -13.45 1.68 -32.28
CA THR A 12 -12.73 2.61 -33.19
C THR A 12 -11.75 3.53 -32.47
N ILE A 13 -11.91 3.75 -31.15
CA ILE A 13 -11.09 4.67 -30.35
C ILE A 13 -9.64 4.19 -30.18
N ASP A 14 -9.33 2.90 -30.42
CA ASP A 14 -8.00 2.30 -30.19
C ASP A 14 -7.48 2.55 -28.74
N ASN A 15 -8.40 2.47 -27.77
CA ASN A 15 -8.09 2.63 -26.37
C ASN A 15 -8.47 1.35 -25.60
N GLU A 16 -7.47 0.57 -25.22
CA GLU A 16 -7.66 -0.69 -24.51
C GLU A 16 -8.34 -0.57 -23.13
N TYR A 17 -8.46 0.66 -22.61
CA TYR A 17 -9.12 0.96 -21.33
C TYR A 17 -10.55 1.48 -21.48
N ALA A 18 -11.03 1.66 -22.72
CA ALA A 18 -12.39 2.12 -22.97
C ALA A 18 -13.39 1.00 -22.69
N SER A 19 -14.41 1.28 -21.88
CA SER A 19 -15.51 0.38 -21.55
C SER A 19 -16.79 1.17 -21.31
N LEU A 20 -17.93 0.52 -21.42
CA LEU A 20 -19.17 1.07 -20.91
C LEU A 20 -19.15 1.02 -19.39
N ALA A 21 -19.68 2.04 -18.71
CA ALA A 21 -19.75 2.05 -17.25
C ALA A 21 -20.60 0.87 -16.69
N ASP A 22 -21.56 0.40 -17.46
CA ASP A 22 -22.41 -0.75 -17.12
C ASP A 22 -21.64 -2.08 -17.14
N ASP A 23 -20.61 -2.18 -18.01
CA ASP A 23 -19.71 -3.34 -18.09
C ASP A 23 -18.64 -3.32 -17.00
N GLY A 24 -18.62 -2.28 -16.15
CA GLY A 24 -17.60 -2.02 -15.16
C GLY A 24 -16.39 -1.26 -15.72
N ILE A 25 -15.59 -0.69 -14.83
CA ILE A 25 -14.39 0.07 -15.17
C ILE A 25 -13.17 -0.74 -14.73
N SER A 26 -12.60 -1.53 -15.64
CA SER A 26 -11.54 -2.51 -15.34
C SER A 26 -10.36 -1.95 -14.54
N ALA A 27 -9.96 -0.69 -14.76
CA ALA A 27 -8.91 -0.02 -13.99
C ALA A 27 -9.45 0.78 -12.79
N GLY A 28 -10.75 1.05 -12.75
CA GLY A 28 -11.41 1.90 -11.74
C GLY A 28 -12.02 1.10 -10.59
N ASP A 29 -12.75 0.05 -10.92
CA ASP A 29 -13.44 -0.78 -9.95
C ASP A 29 -12.46 -1.67 -9.19
N VAL A 30 -12.79 -1.98 -7.94
CA VAL A 30 -12.02 -2.92 -7.12
C VAL A 30 -12.69 -4.28 -7.23
N SER A 31 -11.97 -5.23 -7.83
CA SER A 31 -12.47 -6.60 -8.04
C SER A 31 -12.54 -7.38 -6.72
N SER A 32 -11.57 -7.16 -5.84
CA SER A 32 -11.48 -7.85 -4.56
C SER A 32 -10.64 -7.06 -3.56
N PHE A 33 -10.67 -7.50 -2.30
CA PHE A 33 -9.83 -6.99 -1.24
C PHE A 33 -8.91 -8.09 -0.71
N ILE A 34 -7.68 -7.73 -0.41
CA ILE A 34 -6.66 -8.62 0.11
C ILE A 34 -6.60 -8.46 1.62
N ASP A 35 -6.86 -9.55 2.35
CA ASP A 35 -6.75 -9.59 3.81
C ASP A 35 -5.31 -9.28 4.25
N THR A 36 -5.17 -8.31 5.13
CA THR A 36 -3.88 -7.86 5.65
C THR A 36 -3.36 -8.71 6.81
N GLY A 37 -4.16 -9.63 7.31
CA GLY A 37 -3.88 -10.39 8.53
C GLY A 37 -4.30 -9.68 9.82
N SER A 38 -4.92 -8.50 9.74
CA SER A 38 -5.46 -7.77 10.89
C SER A 38 -6.87 -7.26 10.59
N TYR A 39 -7.87 -7.75 11.31
CA TYR A 39 -9.27 -7.37 11.11
C TYR A 39 -9.52 -5.87 11.28
N ILE A 40 -8.91 -5.25 12.28
CA ILE A 40 -9.08 -3.81 12.52
C ILE A 40 -8.41 -2.98 11.42
N PHE A 41 -7.28 -3.45 10.88
CA PHE A 41 -6.60 -2.78 9.77
C PHE A 41 -7.36 -2.98 8.45
N ASN A 42 -7.91 -4.16 8.21
CA ASN A 42 -8.84 -4.39 7.09
C ASN A 42 -10.01 -3.40 7.12
N ALA A 43 -10.64 -3.26 8.28
CA ALA A 43 -11.75 -2.31 8.46
C ALA A 43 -11.32 -0.85 8.27
N LEU A 44 -10.09 -0.48 8.64
CA LEU A 44 -9.55 0.86 8.38
C LEU A 44 -9.45 1.13 6.89
N LEU A 45 -8.96 0.15 6.10
CA LEU A 45 -8.70 0.31 4.67
C LEU A 45 -9.97 0.27 3.81
N SER A 46 -10.85 -0.70 4.07
CA SER A 46 -11.99 -1.03 3.20
C SER A 46 -13.36 -0.77 3.82
N GLY A 47 -13.43 -0.51 5.12
CA GLY A 47 -14.68 -0.41 5.86
C GLY A 47 -15.25 -1.75 6.35
N SER A 48 -14.60 -2.87 6.02
CA SER A 48 -15.00 -4.22 6.40
C SER A 48 -13.86 -4.99 7.06
N ILE A 49 -14.13 -5.72 8.13
CA ILE A 49 -13.14 -6.61 8.77
C ILE A 49 -12.70 -7.75 7.83
N ASN A 50 -13.55 -8.14 6.90
CA ASN A 50 -13.28 -9.15 5.87
C ASN A 50 -12.76 -8.55 4.55
N GLY A 51 -12.45 -7.24 4.54
CA GLY A 51 -11.87 -6.56 3.40
C GLY A 51 -10.35 -6.51 3.47
N GLY A 52 -9.77 -5.32 3.37
CA GLY A 52 -8.33 -5.11 3.44
C GLY A 52 -7.79 -4.20 2.34
N LEU A 53 -6.66 -4.56 1.75
CA LEU A 53 -6.06 -3.83 0.63
C LEU A 53 -6.89 -4.01 -0.64
N PRO A 54 -7.23 -2.94 -1.35
CA PRO A 54 -7.86 -3.08 -2.68
C PRO A 54 -6.88 -3.73 -3.66
N SER A 55 -7.36 -4.74 -4.40
CA SER A 55 -6.52 -5.62 -5.23
C SER A 55 -5.82 -4.92 -6.40
N ASN A 56 -6.29 -3.74 -6.80
CA ASN A 56 -5.80 -3.03 -7.99
C ASN A 56 -5.42 -1.57 -7.73
N LYS A 57 -5.12 -1.21 -6.50
CA LYS A 57 -4.83 0.18 -6.11
C LYS A 57 -3.49 0.31 -5.41
N ILE A 58 -3.06 1.57 -5.29
CA ILE A 58 -1.86 1.95 -4.55
C ILE A 58 -2.26 2.32 -3.13
N THR A 59 -1.65 1.66 -2.15
CA THR A 59 -1.76 1.97 -0.72
C THR A 59 -0.41 2.44 -0.20
N ALA A 60 -0.37 3.63 0.39
CA ALA A 60 0.85 4.18 0.98
C ALA A 60 0.84 4.03 2.50
N LEU A 61 1.93 3.49 3.05
CA LEU A 61 2.21 3.38 4.48
C LEU A 61 3.35 4.35 4.82
N ALA A 62 3.04 5.43 5.51
CA ALA A 62 4.02 6.46 5.83
C ALA A 62 4.23 6.59 7.35
N GLY A 63 5.45 6.88 7.76
CA GLY A 63 5.79 7.05 9.17
C GLY A 63 7.25 7.40 9.36
N GLU A 64 7.62 7.80 10.57
CA GLU A 64 9.01 8.07 10.91
C GLU A 64 9.91 6.84 10.72
N SER A 65 11.22 7.06 10.73
CA SER A 65 12.17 5.96 10.75
C SER A 65 11.89 5.01 11.92
N SER A 66 12.14 3.73 11.73
CA SER A 66 11.97 2.70 12.76
C SER A 66 10.55 2.57 13.33
N THR A 67 9.50 3.06 12.66
CA THR A 67 8.10 2.79 13.07
C THR A 67 7.64 1.36 12.77
N GLY A 68 8.45 0.58 12.04
CA GLY A 68 8.13 -0.80 11.68
C GLY A 68 7.39 -0.95 10.34
N LYS A 69 7.47 0.04 9.44
CA LYS A 69 6.81 0.01 8.11
C LYS A 69 7.14 -1.26 7.32
N THR A 70 8.43 -1.61 7.23
CA THR A 70 8.90 -2.84 6.59
C THR A 70 8.29 -4.08 7.21
N PHE A 71 8.33 -4.21 8.54
CA PHE A 71 7.76 -5.36 9.24
C PHE A 71 6.24 -5.46 9.09
N PHE A 72 5.56 -4.31 9.09
CA PHE A 72 4.12 -4.24 8.83
C PHE A 72 3.81 -4.76 7.42
N THR A 73 4.58 -4.33 6.43
CA THR A 73 4.45 -4.78 5.04
C THR A 73 4.77 -6.27 4.90
N LEU A 74 5.80 -6.78 5.58
CA LEU A 74 6.15 -8.21 5.56
C LEU A 74 5.00 -9.07 6.14
N SER A 75 4.30 -8.60 7.16
CA SER A 75 3.14 -9.31 7.71
C SER A 75 1.99 -9.39 6.70
N ILE A 76 1.77 -8.32 5.93
CA ILE A 76 0.76 -8.31 4.85
C ILE A 76 1.18 -9.30 3.75
N ILE A 77 2.46 -9.30 3.35
CA ILE A 77 3.00 -10.24 2.36
C ILE A 77 2.79 -11.68 2.82
N LYS A 78 3.12 -12.00 4.08
CA LYS A 78 2.89 -13.33 4.65
C LYS A 78 1.45 -13.77 4.46
N ASN A 79 0.51 -12.96 4.95
CA ASN A 79 -0.92 -13.29 4.87
C ASN A 79 -1.41 -13.43 3.42
N PHE A 80 -0.94 -12.58 2.51
CA PHE A 80 -1.25 -12.67 1.09
C PHE A 80 -0.79 -13.99 0.47
N LEU A 81 0.44 -14.42 0.76
CA LEU A 81 0.99 -15.67 0.24
C LEU A 81 0.37 -16.91 0.91
N GLU A 82 -0.03 -16.84 2.17
CA GLU A 82 -0.73 -17.93 2.87
C GLU A 82 -2.14 -18.13 2.30
N THR A 83 -2.83 -17.04 2.01
CA THR A 83 -4.20 -17.06 1.47
C THR A 83 -4.23 -17.48 0.00
N ASN A 84 -3.21 -17.11 -0.78
CA ASN A 84 -3.13 -17.35 -2.22
C ASN A 84 -1.93 -18.27 -2.53
N LYS A 85 -2.18 -19.58 -2.70
CA LYS A 85 -1.13 -20.60 -2.85
C LYS A 85 -0.21 -20.37 -4.06
N ASP A 86 -0.73 -19.86 -5.17
CA ASP A 86 0.01 -19.62 -6.42
C ASP A 86 0.48 -18.16 -6.57
N ALA A 87 0.31 -17.33 -5.54
CA ALA A 87 0.66 -15.91 -5.60
C ALA A 87 2.17 -15.68 -5.56
N GLY A 88 2.59 -14.55 -6.13
CA GLY A 88 3.95 -14.04 -6.09
C GLY A 88 4.02 -12.57 -5.65
N VAL A 89 5.16 -12.17 -5.12
CA VAL A 89 5.43 -10.79 -4.69
C VAL A 89 6.69 -10.28 -5.37
N PHE A 90 6.59 -9.08 -5.96
CA PHE A 90 7.72 -8.32 -6.46
C PHE A 90 8.03 -7.21 -5.46
N TYR A 91 9.16 -7.36 -4.78
CA TYR A 91 9.59 -6.46 -3.72
C TYR A 91 10.71 -5.57 -4.23
N PHE A 92 10.40 -4.32 -4.55
CA PHE A 92 11.36 -3.30 -4.96
C PHE A 92 11.98 -2.69 -3.71
N GLU A 93 13.28 -2.89 -3.56
CA GLU A 93 14.03 -2.60 -2.35
C GLU A 93 15.02 -1.46 -2.60
N SER A 94 15.03 -0.44 -1.75
CA SER A 94 15.86 0.75 -1.91
C SER A 94 16.72 1.10 -0.69
N GLU A 95 16.55 0.41 0.44
CA GLU A 95 17.22 0.74 1.70
C GLU A 95 18.33 -0.26 2.08
N SER A 96 18.46 -1.37 1.33
CA SER A 96 19.29 -2.53 1.71
C SER A 96 18.99 -3.06 3.11
N ALA A 97 17.69 -2.96 3.50
CA ALA A 97 17.25 -3.23 4.86
C ALA A 97 16.66 -4.63 5.05
N VAL A 98 16.29 -5.32 3.96
CA VAL A 98 15.70 -6.67 4.05
C VAL A 98 16.72 -7.76 3.76
N SER A 99 16.61 -8.88 4.47
CA SER A 99 17.45 -10.05 4.26
C SER A 99 16.60 -11.32 4.11
N LYS A 100 17.18 -12.35 3.49
CA LYS A 100 16.53 -13.69 3.40
C LYS A 100 16.09 -14.22 4.77
N GLN A 101 16.92 -13.96 5.79
CA GLN A 101 16.63 -14.38 7.16
C GLN A 101 15.37 -13.67 7.70
N MET A 102 15.21 -12.37 7.45
CA MET A 102 14.02 -11.62 7.88
C MET A 102 12.72 -12.17 7.31
N PHE A 103 12.74 -12.62 6.06
CA PHE A 103 11.57 -13.26 5.44
C PHE A 103 11.31 -14.64 6.07
N ALA A 104 12.37 -15.47 6.24
CA ALA A 104 12.24 -16.80 6.78
C ALA A 104 11.75 -16.82 8.24
N GLU A 105 12.30 -15.95 9.11
CA GLU A 105 11.90 -15.81 10.51
C GLU A 105 10.43 -15.42 10.69
N ARG A 106 9.82 -14.83 9.64
CA ARG A 106 8.40 -14.47 9.62
C ARG A 106 7.52 -15.49 8.92
N GLY A 107 8.07 -16.65 8.57
CA GLY A 107 7.34 -17.71 7.88
C GLY A 107 6.91 -17.34 6.46
N ILE A 108 7.61 -16.41 5.80
CA ILE A 108 7.33 -16.03 4.41
C ILE A 108 8.07 -17.00 3.49
N ASP A 109 7.34 -17.58 2.54
CA ASP A 109 7.93 -18.43 1.51
C ASP A 109 8.80 -17.60 0.55
N THR A 110 10.12 -17.65 0.77
CA THR A 110 11.09 -16.87 0.00
C THR A 110 11.17 -17.25 -1.48
N LYS A 111 10.66 -18.42 -1.87
CA LYS A 111 10.62 -18.85 -3.29
C LYS A 111 9.56 -18.07 -4.09
N ARG A 112 8.62 -17.45 -3.41
CA ARG A 112 7.53 -16.67 -4.00
C ARG A 112 7.70 -15.16 -3.87
N VAL A 113 8.86 -14.70 -3.38
CA VAL A 113 9.19 -13.29 -3.27
C VAL A 113 10.43 -12.98 -4.10
N MET A 114 10.27 -12.16 -5.13
CA MET A 114 11.39 -11.64 -5.94
C MET A 114 11.82 -10.30 -5.37
N ILE A 115 13.06 -10.22 -4.88
CA ILE A 115 13.68 -8.98 -4.43
C ILE A 115 14.35 -8.29 -5.61
N ILE A 116 14.01 -7.04 -5.83
CA ILE A 116 14.50 -6.22 -6.93
C ILE A 116 15.12 -4.95 -6.35
N PRO A 117 16.46 -4.89 -6.21
CA PRO A 117 17.12 -3.68 -5.76
C PRO A 117 16.92 -2.54 -6.77
N VAL A 118 16.55 -1.36 -6.27
CA VAL A 118 16.34 -0.15 -7.07
C VAL A 118 16.96 1.06 -6.39
N ALA A 119 17.72 1.85 -7.14
CA ALA A 119 18.35 3.07 -6.65
C ALA A 119 17.60 4.34 -7.12
N THR A 120 16.90 4.28 -8.26
CA THR A 120 16.21 5.44 -8.82
C THR A 120 14.72 5.19 -9.06
N VAL A 121 13.96 6.28 -9.03
CA VAL A 121 12.53 6.24 -9.36
C VAL A 121 12.30 5.82 -10.81
N GLN A 122 13.27 6.10 -11.71
CA GLN A 122 13.22 5.67 -13.11
C GLN A 122 13.43 4.17 -13.25
N GLN A 123 14.37 3.56 -12.51
CA GLN A 123 14.57 2.11 -12.47
C GLN A 123 13.33 1.41 -11.94
N PHE A 124 12.77 1.88 -10.83
CA PHE A 124 11.51 1.35 -10.30
C PHE A 124 10.39 1.36 -11.36
N ARG A 125 10.21 2.50 -12.05
CA ARG A 125 9.22 2.61 -13.13
C ARG A 125 9.45 1.57 -14.22
N GLN A 126 10.67 1.55 -14.77
CA GLN A 126 11.01 0.67 -15.91
C GLN A 126 10.78 -0.79 -15.57
N GLN A 127 11.30 -1.24 -14.43
CA GLN A 127 11.19 -2.64 -14.02
C GLN A 127 9.75 -3.03 -13.69
N SER A 128 9.00 -2.15 -13.01
CA SER A 128 7.57 -2.38 -12.74
C SER A 128 6.75 -2.51 -14.03
N LEU A 129 7.04 -1.67 -15.04
CA LEU A 129 6.35 -1.73 -16.33
C LEU A 129 6.68 -3.01 -17.08
N VAL A 130 7.95 -3.45 -17.09
CA VAL A 130 8.36 -4.71 -17.71
C VAL A 130 7.59 -5.90 -17.11
N VAL A 131 7.49 -5.95 -15.77
CA VAL A 131 6.74 -7.02 -15.10
C VAL A 131 5.25 -6.96 -15.46
N LEU A 132 4.62 -5.78 -15.40
CA LEU A 132 3.20 -5.62 -15.71
C LEU A 132 2.89 -5.92 -17.18
N ASP A 133 3.74 -5.48 -18.11
CA ASP A 133 3.54 -5.72 -19.55
C ASP A 133 3.64 -7.21 -19.89
N ASN A 134 4.57 -7.93 -19.27
CA ASN A 134 4.67 -9.38 -19.44
C ASN A 134 3.49 -10.11 -18.79
N TYR A 135 3.05 -9.67 -17.62
CA TYR A 135 1.89 -10.24 -16.94
C TYR A 135 0.59 -10.03 -17.73
N LEU A 136 0.40 -8.85 -18.31
CA LEU A 136 -0.79 -8.52 -19.11
C LEU A 136 -0.84 -9.28 -20.45
N LYS A 137 0.29 -9.79 -20.97
CA LYS A 137 0.34 -10.66 -22.16
C LYS A 137 -0.17 -12.08 -21.88
N LEU A 138 -0.20 -12.51 -20.61
CA LEU A 138 -0.75 -13.81 -20.24
C LEU A 138 -2.27 -13.79 -20.43
N ASP A 139 -2.84 -14.93 -20.83
CA ASP A 139 -4.28 -15.12 -20.77
C ASP A 139 -4.79 -14.93 -19.34
N GLN A 140 -5.97 -14.37 -19.19
CA GLN A 140 -6.53 -14.04 -17.86
C GLN A 140 -6.59 -15.27 -16.93
N LYS A 141 -6.88 -16.45 -17.46
CA LYS A 141 -6.92 -17.73 -16.72
C LYS A 141 -5.55 -18.17 -16.18
N ASP A 142 -4.45 -17.72 -16.81
CA ASP A 142 -3.09 -18.08 -16.45
C ASP A 142 -2.43 -17.05 -15.52
N ARG A 143 -3.09 -15.90 -15.30
CA ARG A 143 -2.62 -14.87 -14.39
C ARG A 143 -2.81 -15.32 -12.96
N LYS A 144 -1.70 -15.50 -12.24
CA LYS A 144 -1.70 -15.80 -10.82
C LYS A 144 -1.71 -14.52 -9.99
N PRO A 145 -2.33 -14.49 -8.79
CA PRO A 145 -2.32 -13.30 -7.95
C PRO A 145 -0.90 -12.78 -7.73
N MET A 146 -0.74 -11.47 -7.85
CA MET A 146 0.56 -10.81 -7.75
C MET A 146 0.43 -9.55 -6.89
N MET A 147 1.47 -9.23 -6.12
CA MET A 147 1.55 -8.01 -5.33
C MET A 147 2.88 -7.31 -5.59
N PHE A 148 2.83 -5.98 -5.70
CA PHE A 148 4.02 -5.13 -5.74
C PHE A 148 4.23 -4.44 -4.40
N VAL A 149 5.48 -4.33 -4.01
CA VAL A 149 5.92 -3.56 -2.84
C VAL A 149 7.08 -2.67 -3.25
N LEU A 150 7.04 -1.40 -2.85
CA LEU A 150 8.18 -0.47 -2.93
C LEU A 150 8.55 -0.03 -1.51
N ASP A 151 9.71 -0.45 -1.04
CA ASP A 151 10.23 -0.11 0.29
C ASP A 151 11.65 0.48 0.16
N SER A 152 11.80 1.79 0.24
CA SER A 152 10.83 2.86 0.36
C SER A 152 10.98 3.90 -0.78
N LEU A 153 9.90 4.61 -1.10
CA LEU A 153 9.96 5.70 -2.09
C LEU A 153 10.89 6.83 -1.64
N GLY A 154 10.97 7.10 -0.35
CA GLY A 154 11.78 8.19 0.20
C GLY A 154 13.27 8.08 -0.09
N MET A 155 13.78 6.86 -0.23
CA MET A 155 15.20 6.57 -0.45
C MET A 155 15.61 6.55 -1.93
N LEU A 156 14.66 6.50 -2.85
CA LEU A 156 15.00 6.53 -4.28
C LEU A 156 15.47 7.92 -4.70
N SER A 157 16.57 7.96 -5.42
CA SER A 157 17.05 9.17 -6.12
C SER A 157 16.41 9.30 -7.50
N THR A 158 16.62 10.44 -8.17
CA THR A 158 16.44 10.52 -9.62
C THR A 158 17.75 10.19 -10.34
N THR A 159 17.69 9.80 -11.60
CA THR A 159 18.90 9.60 -12.42
C THR A 159 19.77 10.86 -12.42
N LYS A 160 19.11 12.04 -12.49
CA LYS A 160 19.82 13.33 -12.46
C LYS A 160 20.52 13.58 -11.12
N GLU A 161 19.90 13.24 -9.98
CA GLU A 161 20.54 13.37 -8.67
C GLU A 161 21.81 12.51 -8.58
N ILE A 162 21.82 11.32 -9.17
CA ILE A 162 23.01 10.44 -9.21
C ILE A 162 24.09 11.07 -10.10
N GLU A 163 23.74 11.45 -11.33
CA GLU A 163 24.68 12.09 -12.29
C GLU A 163 25.30 13.37 -11.74
N ASP A 164 24.50 14.23 -11.10
CA ASP A 164 24.98 15.47 -10.48
C ASP A 164 25.92 15.17 -9.30
N SER A 165 25.62 14.15 -8.49
CA SER A 165 26.46 13.71 -7.38
C SER A 165 27.80 13.16 -7.85
N GLU A 166 27.81 12.32 -8.90
CA GLU A 166 29.04 11.78 -9.52
C GLU A 166 29.89 12.89 -10.16
N ALA A 167 29.25 13.93 -10.67
CA ALA A 167 29.93 15.11 -11.20
C ALA A 167 30.40 16.13 -10.11
N GLY A 168 30.19 15.79 -8.83
CA GLY A 168 30.57 16.65 -7.69
C GLY A 168 29.71 17.92 -7.58
N LYS A 169 28.48 17.93 -8.14
CA LYS A 169 27.56 19.05 -8.05
C LYS A 169 26.61 18.86 -6.86
N GLU A 170 26.57 19.82 -5.97
CA GLU A 170 25.64 19.83 -4.82
C GLU A 170 24.27 20.44 -5.15
N THR A 171 23.79 20.27 -6.39
CA THR A 171 22.51 20.85 -6.82
C THR A 171 21.33 19.93 -6.48
N ARG A 172 20.34 20.49 -5.80
CA ARG A 172 19.09 19.77 -5.51
C ARG A 172 18.26 19.63 -6.79
N ASP A 173 17.87 18.39 -7.13
CA ASP A 173 16.97 18.17 -8.27
C ASP A 173 15.54 18.67 -7.97
N MET A 174 15.22 19.83 -8.52
CA MET A 174 13.89 20.44 -8.39
C MET A 174 12.83 19.69 -9.23
N THR A 175 13.23 18.77 -10.12
CA THR A 175 12.29 18.03 -10.99
C THR A 175 11.82 16.72 -10.37
N ARG A 176 12.42 16.26 -9.27
CA ARG A 176 12.07 14.99 -8.60
C ARG A 176 10.58 14.81 -8.39
N ALA A 177 9.88 15.82 -7.87
CA ALA A 177 8.45 15.74 -7.62
C ALA A 177 7.63 15.53 -8.91
N GLN A 178 8.08 16.12 -10.04
CA GLN A 178 7.45 15.94 -11.35
C GLN A 178 7.69 14.53 -11.90
N VAL A 179 8.93 14.02 -11.76
CA VAL A 179 9.29 12.66 -12.17
C VAL A 179 8.46 11.63 -11.40
N VAL A 180 8.40 11.74 -10.08
CA VAL A 180 7.57 10.86 -9.23
C VAL A 180 6.10 10.92 -9.65
N LYS A 181 5.55 12.13 -9.89
CA LYS A 181 4.16 12.30 -10.36
C LYS A 181 3.91 11.63 -11.71
N ALA A 182 4.84 11.76 -12.67
CA ALA A 182 4.74 11.14 -13.99
C ALA A 182 4.75 9.61 -13.90
N ILE A 183 5.60 9.05 -13.05
CA ILE A 183 5.72 7.60 -12.84
C ILE A 183 4.43 7.01 -12.29
N PHE A 184 3.92 7.54 -11.20
CA PHE A 184 2.70 7.02 -10.60
C PHE A 184 1.45 7.20 -11.49
N ARG A 185 1.43 8.23 -12.34
CA ARG A 185 0.34 8.41 -13.32
C ARG A 185 0.26 7.23 -14.29
N VAL A 186 1.41 6.77 -14.81
CA VAL A 186 1.47 5.64 -15.73
C VAL A 186 1.16 4.33 -15.00
N LEU A 187 1.77 4.12 -13.82
CA LEU A 187 1.59 2.88 -13.05
C LEU A 187 0.16 2.66 -12.60
N THR A 188 -0.56 3.73 -12.20
CA THR A 188 -1.94 3.60 -11.70
C THR A 188 -2.87 2.90 -12.68
N LEU A 189 -2.81 3.25 -13.97
CA LEU A 189 -3.65 2.61 -14.98
C LEU A 189 -3.25 1.15 -15.21
N LYS A 190 -1.96 0.86 -15.32
CA LYS A 190 -1.48 -0.51 -15.56
C LYS A 190 -1.72 -1.44 -14.38
N LEU A 191 -1.50 -0.98 -13.16
CA LEU A 191 -1.84 -1.72 -11.94
C LEU A 191 -3.35 -2.00 -11.87
N GLY A 192 -4.17 -0.99 -12.20
CA GLY A 192 -5.62 -1.14 -12.26
C GLY A 192 -6.06 -2.22 -13.23
N LYS A 193 -5.51 -2.23 -14.45
CA LYS A 193 -5.83 -3.22 -15.48
C LYS A 193 -5.29 -4.61 -15.15
N ALA A 194 -4.13 -4.69 -14.54
CA ALA A 194 -3.50 -5.94 -14.15
C ALA A 194 -4.11 -6.58 -12.90
N ASP A 195 -4.97 -5.85 -12.18
CA ASP A 195 -5.49 -6.21 -10.86
C ASP A 195 -4.36 -6.51 -9.85
N VAL A 196 -3.35 -5.65 -9.84
CA VAL A 196 -2.15 -5.79 -8.99
C VAL A 196 -2.10 -4.66 -7.97
N PRO A 197 -2.14 -4.95 -6.66
CA PRO A 197 -1.95 -3.96 -5.62
C PRO A 197 -0.48 -3.53 -5.55
N LEU A 198 -0.25 -2.27 -5.23
CA LEU A 198 1.06 -1.74 -4.89
C LEU A 198 1.04 -1.15 -3.48
N ILE A 199 1.87 -1.70 -2.60
CA ILE A 199 2.17 -1.10 -1.30
C ILE A 199 3.41 -0.24 -1.46
N VAL A 200 3.34 1.02 -1.02
CA VAL A 200 4.49 1.93 -1.01
C VAL A 200 4.75 2.36 0.41
N THR A 201 5.92 2.05 0.95
CA THR A 201 6.36 2.63 2.22
C THR A 201 7.02 3.98 1.97
N ASN A 202 6.92 4.89 2.93
CA ASN A 202 7.54 6.20 2.83
C ASN A 202 7.83 6.81 4.21
N HIS A 203 8.71 7.80 4.25
CA HIS A 203 9.02 8.53 5.47
C HIS A 203 8.13 9.76 5.63
N THR A 204 7.85 10.10 6.90
CA THR A 204 7.22 11.36 7.26
C THR A 204 8.22 12.27 7.93
N TYR A 205 8.11 13.57 7.69
CA TYR A 205 8.95 14.62 8.24
C TYR A 205 8.09 15.68 8.90
N ASP A 206 8.62 16.33 9.92
CA ASP A 206 7.96 17.46 10.57
C ASP A 206 7.93 18.66 9.63
N VAL A 207 6.78 19.33 9.57
CA VAL A 207 6.62 20.55 8.78
C VAL A 207 7.21 21.71 9.56
N VAL A 208 8.33 22.23 9.08
CA VAL A 208 9.01 23.39 9.71
C VAL A 208 8.12 24.64 9.59
N GLY A 209 7.93 25.34 10.71
CA GLY A 209 7.13 26.57 10.76
C GLY A 209 5.61 26.36 10.89
N ALA A 210 5.14 25.14 11.03
CA ALA A 210 3.73 24.89 11.35
C ALA A 210 3.42 25.31 12.80
N TYR A 211 2.31 26.00 13.00
CA TYR A 211 1.84 26.41 14.33
C TYR A 211 1.55 25.22 15.26
N MET A 212 1.12 24.10 14.68
CA MET A 212 0.95 22.83 15.41
C MET A 212 1.88 21.77 14.79
N PRO A 213 2.47 20.86 15.60
CA PRO A 213 3.27 19.77 15.09
C PRO A 213 2.52 18.96 14.04
N THR A 214 2.92 19.09 12.80
CA THR A 214 2.28 18.43 11.66
C THR A 214 3.33 17.66 10.90
N LYS A 215 3.02 16.40 10.56
CA LYS A 215 3.89 15.55 9.76
C LYS A 215 3.39 15.42 8.33
N GLU A 216 4.30 15.50 7.40
CA GLU A 216 4.02 15.26 5.99
C GLU A 216 4.87 14.15 5.42
N MET A 217 4.28 13.42 4.48
CA MET A 217 4.96 12.36 3.74
C MET A 217 5.91 12.99 2.71
N GLY A 218 7.16 12.51 2.67
CA GLY A 218 8.15 12.91 1.69
C GLY A 218 7.79 12.53 0.25
N GLY A 219 8.63 12.97 -0.72
CA GLY A 219 8.48 12.58 -2.13
C GLY A 219 7.46 13.38 -2.94
N GLY A 220 6.95 14.49 -2.40
CA GLY A 220 6.07 15.43 -3.13
C GLY A 220 4.64 14.92 -3.32
N SER A 221 3.88 15.64 -4.14
CA SER A 221 2.43 15.40 -4.34
C SER A 221 2.11 14.16 -5.20
N GLY A 222 3.08 13.61 -5.94
CA GLY A 222 2.84 12.53 -6.90
C GLY A 222 2.17 11.29 -6.30
N LEU A 223 2.74 10.75 -5.23
CA LEU A 223 2.17 9.60 -4.51
C LEU A 223 0.86 9.98 -3.81
N LYS A 224 0.76 11.20 -3.23
CA LYS A 224 -0.47 11.68 -2.59
C LYS A 224 -1.67 11.66 -3.56
N TYR A 225 -1.46 12.00 -4.83
CA TYR A 225 -2.53 11.95 -5.84
C TYR A 225 -2.83 10.53 -6.32
N ALA A 226 -1.81 9.72 -6.56
CA ALA A 226 -1.95 8.39 -7.14
C ALA A 226 -2.51 7.36 -6.14
N ALA A 227 -2.08 7.41 -4.88
CA ALA A 227 -2.54 6.47 -3.86
C ALA A 227 -4.05 6.62 -3.59
N SER A 228 -4.73 5.49 -3.55
CA SER A 228 -6.14 5.41 -3.15
C SER A 228 -6.32 5.51 -1.66
N THR A 229 -5.34 5.01 -0.91
CA THR A 229 -5.32 5.06 0.56
C THR A 229 -3.92 5.45 1.04
N ILE A 230 -3.85 6.36 2.01
CA ILE A 230 -2.62 6.76 2.68
C ILE A 230 -2.85 6.60 4.18
N VAL A 231 -2.02 5.79 4.81
CA VAL A 231 -2.06 5.54 6.25
C VAL A 231 -0.76 6.02 6.89
N TYR A 232 -0.89 6.88 7.89
CA TYR A 232 0.25 7.27 8.72
C TYR A 232 0.38 6.32 9.90
N LEU A 233 1.58 5.81 10.09
CA LEU A 233 1.95 4.89 11.16
C LEU A 233 2.78 5.62 12.20
N SER A 234 2.42 5.42 13.46
CA SER A 234 3.24 5.80 14.62
C SER A 234 3.28 4.64 15.60
N LYS A 235 4.32 4.56 16.44
CA LYS A 235 4.50 3.43 17.34
C LYS A 235 4.54 3.83 18.80
N ALA A 236 4.07 2.93 19.66
CA ALA A 236 4.41 2.82 21.06
C ALA A 236 4.94 1.40 21.32
N LYS A 237 5.77 1.23 22.34
CA LYS A 237 6.27 -0.11 22.71
C LYS A 237 5.14 -0.94 23.31
N GLU A 238 4.97 -2.17 22.84
CA GLU A 238 4.12 -3.16 23.50
C GLU A 238 4.98 -3.96 24.47
N LYS A 239 4.55 -4.02 25.72
CA LYS A 239 5.29 -4.69 26.78
C LYS A 239 4.48 -5.85 27.34
N ASP A 240 5.17 -6.92 27.67
CA ASP A 240 4.69 -8.01 28.53
C ASP A 240 5.56 -8.02 29.80
N GLY A 241 5.01 -7.50 30.90
CA GLY A 241 5.78 -7.18 32.09
C GLY A 241 6.87 -6.13 31.82
N THR A 242 8.14 -6.52 31.96
CA THR A 242 9.32 -5.68 31.67
C THR A 242 9.79 -5.78 30.23
N ASP A 243 9.42 -6.85 29.52
CA ASP A 243 9.96 -7.18 28.21
C ASP A 243 9.18 -6.49 27.09
N VAL A 244 9.92 -6.04 26.08
CA VAL A 244 9.33 -5.46 24.87
C VAL A 244 9.10 -6.57 23.88
N VAL A 245 7.84 -7.00 23.71
CA VAL A 245 7.45 -8.11 22.83
C VAL A 245 7.00 -7.64 21.43
N GLY A 246 6.79 -6.36 21.26
CA GLY A 246 6.35 -5.82 19.98
C GLY A 246 6.12 -4.31 20.01
N ASN A 247 5.42 -3.84 19.02
CA ASN A 247 4.97 -2.46 18.93
C ASN A 247 3.44 -2.37 18.87
N LEU A 248 2.88 -1.46 19.61
CA LEU A 248 1.53 -0.96 19.37
C LEU A 248 1.61 0.08 18.25
N ILE A 249 1.11 -0.26 17.08
CA ILE A 249 1.11 0.63 15.92
C ILE A 249 -0.23 1.37 15.86
N ARG A 250 -0.15 2.69 15.91
CA ARG A 250 -1.28 3.58 15.65
C ARG A 250 -1.31 3.90 14.18
N CYS A 251 -2.44 3.60 13.53
CA CYS A 251 -2.67 3.83 12.11
C CYS A 251 -3.73 4.93 11.95
N GLU A 252 -3.41 5.96 11.17
CA GLU A 252 -4.33 7.06 10.86
C GLU A 252 -4.48 7.21 9.35
N THR A 253 -5.71 7.12 8.83
CA THR A 253 -5.97 7.38 7.41
C THR A 253 -5.87 8.87 7.13
N LYS A 254 -4.91 9.27 6.28
CA LYS A 254 -4.78 10.65 5.78
C LYS A 254 -5.49 10.87 4.46
N LYS A 255 -5.71 9.80 3.72
CA LYS A 255 -6.51 9.76 2.50
C LYS A 255 -7.14 8.38 2.38
N SER A 256 -8.38 8.34 1.97
CA SER A 256 -9.04 7.08 1.60
C SER A 256 -10.14 7.35 0.56
N ARG A 257 -10.24 6.44 -0.43
CA ARG A 257 -11.36 6.40 -1.38
C ARG A 257 -12.46 5.43 -0.96
N PHE A 258 -12.21 4.62 0.07
CA PHE A 258 -13.09 3.53 0.50
C PHE A 258 -13.71 3.76 1.87
N THR A 259 -13.03 4.52 2.73
CA THR A 259 -13.46 4.81 4.09
C THR A 259 -13.33 6.31 4.38
N ARG A 260 -13.83 6.73 5.54
CA ARG A 260 -13.64 8.12 5.99
C ARG A 260 -12.18 8.40 6.30
N GLU A 261 -11.70 9.57 5.90
CA GLU A 261 -10.38 10.09 6.27
C GLU A 261 -10.29 10.41 7.77
N ASN A 262 -9.06 10.51 8.29
CA ASN A 262 -8.74 10.81 9.68
C ASN A 262 -9.26 9.78 10.71
N LYS A 263 -9.64 8.57 10.26
CA LYS A 263 -9.89 7.46 11.17
C LYS A 263 -8.58 6.99 11.80
N LYS A 264 -8.65 6.68 13.10
CA LYS A 264 -7.52 6.19 13.88
C LYS A 264 -7.85 4.85 14.49
N ILE A 265 -6.94 3.91 14.34
CA ILE A 265 -6.98 2.62 15.02
C ILE A 265 -5.62 2.32 15.62
N SER A 266 -5.56 1.33 16.49
CA SER A 266 -4.30 0.73 16.95
C SER A 266 -4.32 -0.75 16.66
N THR A 267 -3.17 -1.31 16.27
CA THR A 267 -2.96 -2.74 16.11
C THR A 267 -1.61 -3.13 16.69
N ARG A 268 -1.45 -4.39 17.09
CA ARG A 268 -0.17 -4.93 17.55
C ARG A 268 0.65 -5.45 16.38
N LEU A 269 1.96 -5.22 16.44
CA LEU A 269 2.95 -5.80 15.55
C LEU A 269 4.00 -6.51 16.40
N PHE A 270 4.01 -7.83 16.34
CA PHE A 270 5.02 -8.66 16.97
C PHE A 270 6.26 -8.77 16.10
N TYR A 271 7.42 -8.99 16.73
CA TYR A 271 8.69 -9.09 16.00
C TYR A 271 8.95 -10.48 15.42
N ASP A 272 8.20 -11.49 15.85
CA ASP A 272 8.28 -12.87 15.41
C ASP A 272 7.28 -13.21 14.28
N GLU A 273 7.09 -14.50 14.02
CA GLU A 273 6.20 -15.02 12.98
C GLU A 273 4.72 -14.64 13.14
N ARG A 274 4.29 -14.21 14.34
CA ARG A 274 2.92 -13.74 14.57
C ARG A 274 2.61 -12.49 13.75
N GLY A 275 3.61 -11.61 13.53
CA GLY A 275 3.45 -10.39 12.73
C GLY A 275 2.35 -9.48 13.26
N LEU A 276 1.38 -9.13 12.40
CA LEU A 276 0.20 -8.35 12.80
C LEU A 276 -0.77 -9.20 13.61
N ASP A 277 -1.21 -8.67 14.76
CA ASP A 277 -2.24 -9.32 15.58
C ASP A 277 -3.59 -9.27 14.86
N LYS A 278 -4.09 -10.45 14.51
CA LYS A 278 -5.32 -10.60 13.73
C LYS A 278 -6.55 -10.04 14.44
N TYR A 279 -6.62 -10.22 15.75
CA TYR A 279 -7.83 -9.96 16.54
C TYR A 279 -7.74 -8.70 17.39
N TYR A 280 -6.57 -8.05 17.48
CA TYR A 280 -6.40 -6.87 18.31
C TYR A 280 -7.39 -5.76 17.93
N GLY A 281 -8.06 -5.20 18.93
CA GLY A 281 -9.00 -4.10 18.74
C GLY A 281 -10.38 -4.51 18.19
N CYS A 282 -10.62 -5.78 17.88
CA CYS A 282 -11.92 -6.22 17.36
C CYS A 282 -13.08 -5.92 18.31
N LEU A 283 -12.88 -6.07 19.62
CA LEU A 283 -13.89 -5.73 20.62
C LEU A 283 -14.19 -4.23 20.67
N LEU A 284 -13.18 -3.38 20.48
CA LEU A 284 -13.34 -1.92 20.41
C LEU A 284 -14.07 -1.50 19.12
N TYR A 285 -13.91 -2.27 18.04
CA TYR A 285 -14.57 -2.00 16.77
C TYR A 285 -16.05 -2.43 16.80
N THR A 286 -16.36 -3.54 17.46
CA THR A 286 -17.72 -4.08 17.60
C THR A 286 -18.52 -3.42 18.71
N SER A 287 -17.85 -2.76 19.66
CA SER A 287 -18.47 -1.96 20.71
C SER A 287 -18.36 -0.48 20.36
N PRO A 288 -19.38 0.15 19.78
CA PRO A 288 -19.34 1.55 19.44
C PRO A 288 -19.11 2.39 20.71
N SER A 289 -18.26 3.40 20.60
CA SER A 289 -18.03 4.36 21.67
C SER A 289 -19.37 4.98 22.11
N PRO A 290 -19.58 5.26 23.40
CA PRO A 290 -20.75 5.99 23.88
C PRO A 290 -21.02 7.31 23.15
N ARG A 291 -19.98 7.86 22.48
CA ARG A 291 -20.08 9.07 21.65
C ARG A 291 -20.65 8.82 20.25
N ASP A 292 -20.74 7.57 19.80
CA ASP A 292 -21.20 7.25 18.44
C ASP A 292 -22.73 7.06 18.34
N GLY A 293 -23.48 7.29 19.44
CA GLY A 293 -24.95 7.29 19.46
C GLY A 293 -25.62 5.95 19.17
N LEU A 294 -24.84 4.87 19.04
CA LEU A 294 -25.36 3.52 18.72
C LEU A 294 -25.68 2.67 19.93
N LEU A 295 -25.22 3.05 21.13
CA LEU A 295 -25.51 2.32 22.37
C LEU A 295 -26.95 2.49 22.87
N SER A 296 -27.71 3.45 22.34
CA SER A 296 -29.12 3.66 22.73
C SER A 296 -30.11 2.66 22.11
N ARG A 297 -29.64 1.69 21.32
CA ARG A 297 -30.50 0.72 20.60
C ARG A 297 -30.27 -0.74 20.94
N MET A 298 -29.56 -1.07 22.00
CA MET A 298 -29.59 -2.43 22.52
C MET A 298 -30.85 -2.62 23.35
N PRO A 299 -31.73 -3.57 23.01
CA PRO A 299 -32.82 -3.92 23.88
C PRO A 299 -32.23 -4.46 25.18
N SER A 300 -32.71 -3.95 26.29
CA SER A 300 -32.55 -4.55 27.62
C SER A 300 -33.21 -5.90 27.58
N SER A 301 -32.52 -6.95 27.25
CA SER A 301 -32.96 -8.31 27.46
C SER A 301 -32.32 -8.84 28.70
N ALA A 302 -33.16 -9.02 29.61
CA ALA A 302 -33.25 -9.82 30.79
C ALA A 302 -32.23 -10.94 30.94
#